data_cd4b82c1b799362afdd4ce6e3d4d2452
#
_entry.id   cd4b82c1b799362afdd4ce6e3d4d2452
#
_cell.length_a   1.000
_cell.length_b   1.000
_cell.length_c   1.000
_cell.angle_alpha   90.00
_cell.angle_beta   90.00
_cell.angle_gamma   90.00
#
_symmetry.space_group_name_H-M   'P 1'
#
loop_
_entity.id
_entity.type
_entity.pdbx_description
1 polymer ?
#
loop_
_entity_poly.entity_id
_entity_poly.type
_entity_poly.pdbx_seq_one_letter_code
_entity_poly.pdbx_strand_id
1 'polypeptide(L)'
;MPSQLLSAQLKIQSAGSPLEPWLARALVSWEVQDNRTAPDSFLLRFSDPTYAVLDHPALAIGGPVDLAVQVAGSGAPRPLLAGEITAVELDYAEQRCFAIVRGLDVAHRLYRGRRTESYEGQRIPEIIDKVAKRAGLTVADAGDIPAGGNREVVNQTAESDAGFLDRLTRHIGAQWWVVRRQLHVRALPPPQGAPAGSTPPQSSGLVLDPAHGLVSLLASASSAGQVTEVQVPGWDPVRKEPVLGRAPVQQPSVEVDGLTPAGMAGSFAGQSPPLVYAGMVASTQEEADAAAQSIAAQVASGCVELDGTAIGNPDLRAGAAVTIGATVRPFAGRYVLTSTRHYQHQHGGYRTDFIASGWSDRSLSGMIAGTTGPGAPAANLMVGVVRNVDDPDGHGRVRVNLPGIGESNKTGWLPVVYPGAGNGAGLVAPLAVGAQALVAVPASNPDAAMVLGGLHNQQDPPPVLPQGVEFHDANTGEVQGVCLTAPGGAQLAIVHTASVRLVRLATADANHTIEIDQANNVITIRSRGRVVLAGDQGISIEASGGPVEIKGTAVTIDAGGGTVAVKGSSVQIG
;
A
#
# COMPACT_ATOMS: atom_id res chain seq x y z
N MET A 1 -18.16 48.54 10.97
CA MET A 1 -16.92 49.33 10.66
C MET A 1 -16.55 48.98 9.23
N PRO A 2 -16.13 49.92 8.37
CA PRO A 2 -15.67 49.57 7.04
C PRO A 2 -14.50 48.60 7.18
N SER A 3 -14.52 47.49 6.44
CA SER A 3 -13.45 46.50 6.40
C SER A 3 -12.15 47.24 6.04
N GLN A 4 -11.17 47.25 6.93
CA GLN A 4 -9.84 47.78 6.63
C GLN A 4 -9.27 46.99 5.45
N LEU A 5 -9.16 47.62 4.30
CA LEU A 5 -8.45 47.08 3.14
C LEU A 5 -6.95 47.09 3.46
N LEU A 6 -6.41 45.94 3.78
CA LEU A 6 -4.97 45.82 3.99
C LEU A 6 -4.28 45.85 2.62
N SER A 7 -3.42 46.87 2.43
CA SER A 7 -2.58 46.94 1.23
C SER A 7 -1.42 45.96 1.35
N ALA A 8 -1.27 45.08 0.37
CA ALA A 8 -0.16 44.16 0.29
C ALA A 8 0.40 44.16 -1.13
N GLN A 9 1.69 43.86 -1.26
CA GLN A 9 2.36 43.72 -2.55
C GLN A 9 2.95 42.31 -2.64
N LEU A 10 2.58 41.57 -3.70
CA LEU A 10 3.25 40.33 -4.00
C LEU A 10 4.65 40.61 -4.58
N LYS A 11 5.67 40.02 -3.99
CA LYS A 11 7.04 40.01 -4.49
C LYS A 11 7.25 38.66 -5.21
N ILE A 12 7.58 38.75 -6.49
CA ILE A 12 7.80 37.60 -7.35
C ILE A 12 9.27 37.60 -7.76
N GLN A 13 9.94 36.47 -7.56
CA GLN A 13 11.27 36.20 -8.08
C GLN A 13 11.22 35.03 -9.03
N SER A 14 11.90 35.13 -10.16
CA SER A 14 12.13 34.03 -11.09
C SER A 14 13.62 33.76 -11.15
N ALA A 15 14.01 32.49 -10.98
CA ALA A 15 15.41 32.07 -10.92
C ALA A 15 16.28 32.92 -9.96
N GLY A 16 15.70 33.30 -8.82
CA GLY A 16 16.38 34.11 -7.80
C GLY A 16 16.45 35.61 -8.08
N SER A 17 15.94 36.09 -9.21
CA SER A 17 15.91 37.52 -9.57
C SER A 17 14.49 38.07 -9.51
N PRO A 18 14.30 39.30 -8.95
CA PRO A 18 12.99 39.96 -8.98
C PRO A 18 12.50 40.14 -10.43
N LEU A 19 11.18 40.05 -10.65
CA LEU A 19 10.61 40.41 -11.94
C LEU A 19 10.91 41.86 -12.31
N GLU A 20 11.05 42.11 -13.59
CA GLU A 20 11.22 43.47 -14.11
C GLU A 20 10.07 44.39 -13.68
N PRO A 21 10.34 45.68 -13.39
CA PRO A 21 9.34 46.60 -12.83
C PRO A 21 8.05 46.73 -13.66
N TRP A 22 8.15 46.67 -15.00
CA TRP A 22 6.98 46.74 -15.88
C TRP A 22 6.12 45.49 -15.77
N LEU A 23 6.76 44.30 -15.70
CA LEU A 23 6.11 43.00 -15.56
C LEU A 23 5.40 42.87 -14.20
N ALA A 24 6.08 43.32 -13.13
CA ALA A 24 5.49 43.38 -11.79
C ALA A 24 4.26 44.33 -11.72
N ARG A 25 4.26 45.43 -12.48
CA ARG A 25 3.11 46.35 -12.58
C ARG A 25 1.96 45.81 -13.43
N ALA A 26 2.24 44.90 -14.34
CA ALA A 26 1.21 44.25 -15.15
C ALA A 26 0.36 43.24 -14.34
N LEU A 27 0.80 42.83 -13.15
CA LEU A 27 0.06 41.92 -12.27
C LEU A 27 -1.28 42.53 -11.81
N VAL A 28 -2.39 41.87 -12.15
CA VAL A 28 -3.75 42.31 -11.86
C VAL A 28 -4.33 41.63 -10.62
N SER A 29 -4.08 40.33 -10.51
CA SER A 29 -4.52 39.54 -9.38
C SER A 29 -3.59 38.35 -9.18
N TRP A 30 -3.59 37.87 -7.96
CA TRP A 30 -2.82 36.69 -7.61
C TRP A 30 -3.51 35.87 -6.55
N GLU A 31 -3.20 34.58 -6.54
CA GLU A 31 -3.66 33.60 -5.60
C GLU A 31 -2.55 32.61 -5.29
N VAL A 32 -2.41 32.24 -4.02
CA VAL A 32 -1.50 31.20 -3.55
C VAL A 32 -2.29 30.29 -2.61
N GLN A 33 -2.39 29.03 -2.95
CA GLN A 33 -3.02 28.00 -2.11
C GLN A 33 -1.94 27.17 -1.44
N ASP A 34 -2.08 26.97 -0.15
CA ASP A 34 -1.19 26.19 0.71
C ASP A 34 -2.02 25.03 1.28
N ASN A 35 -1.62 23.79 1.01
CA ASN A 35 -2.36 22.59 1.34
C ASN A 35 -1.47 21.57 2.07
N ARG A 36 -2.08 20.78 2.95
CA ARG A 36 -1.36 19.69 3.63
C ARG A 36 -1.35 18.39 2.85
N THR A 37 -2.32 18.17 1.99
CA THR A 37 -2.58 16.87 1.32
C THR A 37 -2.35 16.90 -0.18
N ALA A 38 -2.05 18.07 -0.73
CA ALA A 38 -1.79 18.29 -2.15
C ALA A 38 -0.63 19.28 -2.32
N PRO A 39 0.02 19.33 -3.48
CA PRO A 39 1.01 20.36 -3.76
C PRO A 39 0.41 21.76 -3.63
N ASP A 40 1.18 22.67 -3.05
CA ASP A 40 0.81 24.09 -3.04
C ASP A 40 0.75 24.61 -4.45
N SER A 41 -0.15 25.55 -4.69
CA SER A 41 -0.38 26.08 -6.03
C SER A 41 -0.41 27.61 -6.04
N PHE A 42 -0.11 28.19 -7.19
CA PHE A 42 -0.31 29.62 -7.40
C PHE A 42 -0.94 29.92 -8.76
N LEU A 43 -1.62 31.05 -8.81
CA LEU A 43 -2.15 31.66 -10.01
C LEU A 43 -1.78 33.14 -10.03
N LEU A 44 -1.14 33.59 -11.10
CA LEU A 44 -0.79 34.99 -11.35
C LEU A 44 -1.50 35.43 -12.64
N ARG A 45 -2.27 36.53 -12.58
CA ARG A 45 -2.96 37.08 -13.74
C ARG A 45 -2.37 38.45 -14.06
N PHE A 46 -1.84 38.58 -15.26
CA PHE A 46 -1.22 39.81 -15.77
C PHE A 46 -2.08 40.41 -16.88
N SER A 47 -2.15 41.74 -16.93
CA SER A 47 -2.65 42.43 -18.10
C SER A 47 -1.60 42.39 -19.20
N ASP A 48 -1.93 41.84 -20.38
CA ASP A 48 -0.97 41.60 -21.45
C ASP A 48 -1.50 41.98 -22.83
N PRO A 49 -1.79 43.27 -23.08
CA PRO A 49 -2.37 43.72 -24.35
C PRO A 49 -1.44 43.52 -25.54
N THR A 50 -0.17 43.26 -25.35
CA THR A 50 0.87 43.17 -26.38
C THR A 50 1.50 41.77 -26.48
N TYR A 51 1.02 40.79 -25.69
CA TYR A 51 1.57 39.44 -25.54
C TYR A 51 3.01 39.39 -25.01
N ALA A 52 3.52 40.50 -24.49
CA ALA A 52 4.89 40.59 -24.00
C ALA A 52 5.11 39.82 -22.68
N VAL A 53 4.04 39.59 -21.90
CA VAL A 53 4.09 38.76 -20.68
C VAL A 53 4.16 37.29 -21.04
N LEU A 54 3.36 36.83 -22.02
CA LEU A 54 3.32 35.44 -22.49
C LEU A 54 4.67 35.00 -23.07
N ASP A 55 5.35 35.90 -23.78
CA ASP A 55 6.64 35.60 -24.43
C ASP A 55 7.83 35.79 -23.48
N HIS A 56 7.58 36.20 -22.23
CA HIS A 56 8.67 36.56 -21.31
C HIS A 56 9.37 35.32 -20.72
N PRO A 57 10.71 35.19 -20.91
CA PRO A 57 11.45 33.97 -20.49
C PRO A 57 11.40 33.70 -18.99
N ALA A 58 11.23 34.74 -18.15
CA ALA A 58 11.09 34.58 -16.70
C ALA A 58 9.78 33.84 -16.28
N LEU A 59 8.80 33.75 -17.18
CA LEU A 59 7.50 33.11 -16.94
C LEU A 59 7.31 31.85 -17.79
N ALA A 60 8.37 31.29 -18.34
CA ALA A 60 8.32 30.07 -19.13
C ALA A 60 7.98 28.82 -18.27
N ILE A 61 7.29 27.86 -18.87
CA ILE A 61 6.98 26.57 -18.24
C ILE A 61 8.29 25.89 -17.79
N GLY A 62 8.30 25.37 -16.55
CA GLY A 62 9.47 24.77 -15.89
C GLY A 62 10.36 25.80 -15.17
N GLY A 63 10.11 27.09 -15.33
CA GLY A 63 10.85 28.14 -14.63
C GLY A 63 10.55 28.13 -13.12
N PRO A 64 11.58 28.30 -12.25
CA PRO A 64 11.38 28.40 -10.80
C PRO A 64 10.80 29.75 -10.42
N VAL A 65 9.89 29.78 -9.46
CA VAL A 65 9.24 30.99 -8.94
C VAL A 65 9.20 30.95 -7.42
N ASP A 66 9.64 32.06 -6.79
CA ASP A 66 9.48 32.32 -5.36
C ASP A 66 8.49 33.47 -5.16
N LEU A 67 7.47 33.23 -4.35
CA LEU A 67 6.41 34.17 -4.02
C LEU A 67 6.49 34.56 -2.55
N ALA A 68 6.50 35.87 -2.29
CA ALA A 68 6.43 36.41 -0.94
C ALA A 68 5.50 37.62 -0.91
N VAL A 69 4.82 37.84 0.19
CA VAL A 69 3.94 38.99 0.36
C VAL A 69 4.55 40.02 1.30
N GLN A 70 4.56 41.28 0.88
CA GLN A 70 4.91 42.44 1.67
C GLN A 70 3.62 43.13 2.11
N VAL A 71 3.30 43.03 3.39
CA VAL A 71 2.17 43.72 4.00
C VAL A 71 2.56 45.12 4.40
N ALA A 72 1.71 46.12 4.13
CA ALA A 72 1.97 47.52 4.53
C ALA A 72 2.13 47.62 6.05
N GLY A 73 3.20 48.29 6.48
CA GLY A 73 3.56 48.43 7.89
C GLY A 73 4.25 47.22 8.52
N SER A 74 4.43 46.11 7.77
CA SER A 74 5.25 44.98 8.21
C SER A 74 6.73 45.17 7.82
N GLY A 75 7.62 44.42 8.49
CA GLY A 75 9.07 44.40 8.19
C GLY A 75 9.41 43.79 6.83
N ALA A 76 10.18 42.70 6.80
CA ALA A 76 10.57 42.01 5.58
C ALA A 76 9.38 41.28 4.91
N PRO A 77 9.43 41.02 3.57
CA PRO A 77 8.45 40.19 2.88
C PRO A 77 8.36 38.80 3.50
N ARG A 78 7.15 38.32 3.64
CA ARG A 78 6.86 36.97 4.18
C ARG A 78 6.68 35.98 3.02
N PRO A 79 7.45 34.90 2.96
CA PRO A 79 7.36 33.94 1.87
C PRO A 79 6.04 33.17 1.93
N LEU A 80 5.43 32.97 0.76
CA LEU A 80 4.20 32.19 0.60
C LEU A 80 4.47 30.85 -0.08
N LEU A 81 5.24 30.82 -1.19
CA LEU A 81 5.45 29.60 -1.97
C LEU A 81 6.80 29.67 -2.68
N ALA A 82 7.45 28.52 -2.82
CA ALA A 82 8.59 28.29 -3.71
C ALA A 82 8.23 27.14 -4.64
N GLY A 83 8.11 27.39 -5.94
CA GLY A 83 7.58 26.40 -6.89
C GLY A 83 8.11 26.57 -8.31
N GLU A 84 7.38 25.98 -9.24
CA GLU A 84 7.69 25.93 -10.67
C GLU A 84 6.46 26.26 -11.49
N ILE A 85 6.64 26.96 -12.60
CA ILE A 85 5.56 27.27 -13.54
C ILE A 85 5.19 25.99 -14.27
N THR A 86 3.92 25.59 -14.21
CA THR A 86 3.40 24.37 -14.84
C THR A 86 2.49 24.64 -16.01
N ALA A 87 1.90 25.84 -16.09
CA ALA A 87 1.02 26.24 -17.19
C ALA A 87 1.08 27.74 -17.45
N VAL A 88 0.96 28.11 -18.70
CA VAL A 88 0.80 29.48 -19.16
C VAL A 88 -0.40 29.52 -20.08
N GLU A 89 -1.35 30.42 -19.81
CA GLU A 89 -2.65 30.48 -20.50
C GLU A 89 -2.87 31.91 -21.03
N LEU A 90 -3.53 32.00 -22.17
CA LEU A 90 -4.05 33.24 -22.73
C LEU A 90 -5.56 33.33 -22.45
N ASP A 91 -6.00 34.37 -21.75
CA ASP A 91 -7.41 34.71 -21.57
C ASP A 91 -7.72 35.99 -22.35
N TYR A 92 -8.44 35.82 -23.47
CA TYR A 92 -8.86 36.92 -24.33
C TYR A 92 -10.40 37.10 -24.24
N ALA A 93 -10.82 38.15 -23.57
CA ALA A 93 -12.25 38.45 -23.39
C ALA A 93 -12.51 39.96 -23.55
N GLU A 94 -13.55 40.34 -24.26
CA GLU A 94 -14.04 41.72 -24.41
C GLU A 94 -12.91 42.71 -24.80
N GLN A 95 -12.07 42.35 -25.76
CA GLN A 95 -10.91 43.12 -26.24
C GLN A 95 -9.82 43.35 -25.17
N ARG A 96 -9.85 42.60 -24.09
CA ARG A 96 -8.77 42.57 -23.09
C ARG A 96 -8.00 41.27 -23.19
N CYS A 97 -6.70 41.40 -23.09
CA CYS A 97 -5.79 40.25 -23.09
C CYS A 97 -5.13 40.11 -21.73
N PHE A 98 -5.19 38.91 -21.18
CA PHE A 98 -4.52 38.56 -19.93
C PHE A 98 -3.65 37.34 -20.12
N ALA A 99 -2.46 37.37 -19.56
CA ALA A 99 -1.63 36.19 -19.38
C ALA A 99 -1.92 35.60 -17.99
N ILE A 100 -2.21 34.31 -17.93
CA ILE A 100 -2.41 33.58 -16.68
C ILE A 100 -1.25 32.61 -16.53
N VAL A 101 -0.49 32.75 -15.46
CA VAL A 101 0.63 31.87 -15.12
C VAL A 101 0.23 31.05 -13.90
N ARG A 102 0.26 29.74 -14.05
CA ARG A 102 0.00 28.80 -12.94
C ARG A 102 1.23 27.97 -12.65
N GLY A 103 1.35 27.59 -11.40
CA GLY A 103 2.40 26.69 -11.00
C GLY A 103 2.10 25.99 -9.70
N LEU A 104 2.98 25.07 -9.37
CA LEU A 104 2.91 24.22 -8.20
C LEU A 104 4.23 24.29 -7.44
N ASP A 105 4.21 23.99 -6.15
CA ASP A 105 5.44 23.80 -5.39
C ASP A 105 6.18 22.53 -5.86
N VAL A 106 7.39 22.29 -5.35
CA VAL A 106 8.23 21.16 -5.80
C VAL A 106 7.63 19.80 -5.45
N ALA A 107 6.67 19.74 -4.51
CA ALA A 107 5.95 18.49 -4.19
C ALA A 107 5.25 17.87 -5.42
N HIS A 108 4.86 18.67 -6.43
CA HIS A 108 4.24 18.16 -7.65
C HIS A 108 5.07 17.09 -8.36
N ARG A 109 6.41 17.12 -8.18
CA ARG A 109 7.32 16.14 -8.77
C ARG A 109 7.09 14.72 -8.21
N LEU A 110 6.63 14.61 -6.95
CA LEU A 110 6.28 13.33 -6.31
C LEU A 110 5.02 12.69 -6.92
N TYR A 111 4.15 13.50 -7.53
CA TYR A 111 2.93 13.02 -8.18
C TYR A 111 3.16 12.59 -9.64
N ARG A 112 4.34 12.90 -10.20
CA ARG A 112 4.65 12.64 -11.61
C ARG A 112 5.05 11.19 -11.85
N GLY A 113 4.34 10.56 -12.77
CA GLY A 113 4.65 9.21 -13.19
C GLY A 113 4.34 8.16 -12.11
N ARG A 114 4.61 6.93 -12.44
CA ARG A 114 4.50 5.78 -11.56
C ARG A 114 5.75 4.94 -11.71
N ARG A 115 6.19 4.30 -10.64
CA ARG A 115 7.36 3.45 -10.69
C ARG A 115 7.20 2.20 -9.85
N THR A 116 8.00 1.23 -10.17
CA THR A 116 8.11 -0.01 -9.42
C THR A 116 9.55 -0.14 -8.94
N GLU A 117 9.73 -0.23 -7.62
CA GLU A 117 11.04 -0.37 -6.98
C GLU A 117 10.89 -1.18 -5.69
N SER A 118 11.88 -2.03 -5.40
CA SER A 118 11.94 -2.79 -4.14
C SER A 118 13.10 -2.29 -3.28
N TYR A 119 12.81 -2.04 -2.02
CA TYR A 119 13.76 -1.58 -1.01
C TYR A 119 14.02 -2.72 -0.04
N GLU A 120 15.15 -3.43 -0.23
CA GLU A 120 15.56 -4.58 0.61
C GLU A 120 16.41 -4.10 1.77
N GLY A 121 16.10 -4.53 3.01
CA GLY A 121 16.87 -4.24 4.20
C GLY A 121 16.99 -2.76 4.57
N GLN A 122 16.13 -1.89 4.03
CA GLN A 122 16.12 -0.46 4.30
C GLN A 122 15.03 -0.09 5.30
N ARG A 123 15.35 0.84 6.21
CA ARG A 123 14.37 1.38 7.15
C ARG A 123 13.50 2.44 6.47
N ILE A 124 12.28 2.64 6.96
CA ILE A 124 11.34 3.62 6.41
C ILE A 124 11.95 5.04 6.28
N PRO A 125 12.69 5.59 7.25
CA PRO A 125 13.34 6.89 7.09
C PRO A 125 14.35 6.96 5.92
N GLU A 126 15.09 5.87 5.68
CA GLU A 126 16.06 5.78 4.57
C GLU A 126 15.36 5.75 3.21
N ILE A 127 14.23 5.06 3.14
CA ILE A 127 13.38 5.00 1.94
C ILE A 127 12.79 6.38 1.65
N ILE A 128 12.26 7.06 2.67
CA ILE A 128 11.70 8.41 2.55
C ILE A 128 12.76 9.40 2.06
N ASP A 129 13.97 9.35 2.61
CA ASP A 129 15.08 10.20 2.17
C ASP A 129 15.46 9.95 0.70
N LYS A 130 15.49 8.68 0.27
CA LYS A 130 15.75 8.32 -1.13
C LYS A 130 14.66 8.84 -2.08
N VAL A 131 13.40 8.73 -1.69
CA VAL A 131 12.25 9.26 -2.46
C VAL A 131 12.31 10.78 -2.53
N ALA A 132 12.58 11.47 -1.42
CA ALA A 132 12.71 12.93 -1.36
C ALA A 132 13.84 13.44 -2.28
N LYS A 133 15.03 12.86 -2.18
CA LYS A 133 16.19 13.23 -3.02
C LYS A 133 15.91 13.10 -4.51
N ARG A 134 15.17 12.07 -4.90
CA ARG A 134 14.77 11.83 -6.29
C ARG A 134 13.88 12.97 -6.84
N ALA A 135 13.03 13.55 -6.00
CA ALA A 135 12.21 14.70 -6.34
C ALA A 135 12.96 16.05 -6.23
N GLY A 136 14.22 16.05 -5.78
CA GLY A 136 15.00 17.25 -5.50
C GLY A 136 14.63 17.92 -4.20
N LEU A 137 14.12 17.13 -3.23
CA LEU A 137 13.77 17.58 -1.88
C LEU A 137 14.82 17.09 -0.87
N THR A 138 14.89 17.78 0.26
CA THR A 138 15.61 17.34 1.46
C THR A 138 14.62 16.98 2.55
N VAL A 139 14.91 15.97 3.35
CA VAL A 139 14.06 15.61 4.49
C VAL A 139 14.39 16.50 5.68
N ALA A 140 13.39 17.19 6.20
CA ALA A 140 13.50 17.92 7.45
C ALA A 140 13.34 16.95 8.63
N ASP A 141 14.13 17.17 9.70
CA ASP A 141 13.99 16.42 10.96
C ASP A 141 14.00 14.89 10.78
N ALA A 142 14.91 14.38 9.93
CA ALA A 142 14.98 12.96 9.57
C ALA A 142 15.13 12.02 10.79
N GLY A 143 15.68 12.51 11.90
CA GLY A 143 15.82 11.78 13.16
C GLY A 143 14.51 11.56 13.91
N ASP A 144 13.48 12.34 13.63
CA ASP A 144 12.18 12.28 14.31
C ASP A 144 11.18 11.36 13.59
N ILE A 145 11.54 10.83 12.42
CA ILE A 145 10.69 9.90 11.67
C ILE A 145 10.69 8.55 12.38
N PRO A 146 9.52 8.02 12.79
CA PRO A 146 9.45 6.70 13.40
C PRO A 146 10.06 5.63 12.48
N ALA A 147 10.88 4.76 13.05
CA ALA A 147 11.59 3.73 12.26
C ALA A 147 10.63 2.74 11.57
N GLY A 148 9.43 2.56 12.15
CA GLY A 148 8.52 1.50 11.74
C GLY A 148 9.05 0.13 12.14
N GLY A 149 8.23 -0.90 11.99
CA GLY A 149 8.68 -2.29 12.19
C GLY A 149 9.75 -2.68 11.18
N ASN A 150 10.60 -3.62 11.56
CA ASN A 150 11.67 -4.13 10.69
C ASN A 150 11.04 -4.93 9.54
N ARG A 151 11.04 -4.40 8.34
CA ARG A 151 10.53 -5.05 7.13
C ARG A 151 11.70 -5.49 6.26
N GLU A 152 11.66 -6.74 5.86
CA GLU A 152 12.72 -7.31 5.01
C GLU A 152 12.75 -6.64 3.63
N VAL A 153 11.57 -6.36 3.07
CA VAL A 153 11.39 -5.70 1.77
C VAL A 153 10.20 -4.75 1.85
N VAL A 154 10.37 -3.56 1.33
CA VAL A 154 9.27 -2.61 1.09
C VAL A 154 9.17 -2.37 -0.40
N ASN A 155 7.98 -2.53 -0.97
CA ASN A 155 7.77 -2.38 -2.41
C ASN A 155 6.99 -1.11 -2.74
N GLN A 156 7.49 -0.34 -3.70
CA GLN A 156 6.72 0.64 -4.46
C GLN A 156 6.23 -0.04 -5.72
N THR A 157 4.91 -0.18 -5.91
CA THR A 157 4.33 -1.03 -6.94
C THR A 157 3.44 -0.23 -7.87
N ALA A 158 3.96 0.18 -9.03
CA ALA A 158 3.24 0.95 -10.05
C ALA A 158 2.47 2.16 -9.48
N GLU A 159 3.00 2.78 -8.46
CA GLU A 159 2.43 3.94 -7.76
C GLU A 159 3.34 5.17 -7.89
N SER A 160 2.77 6.37 -7.72
CA SER A 160 3.55 7.61 -7.67
C SER A 160 4.37 7.67 -6.37
N ASP A 161 5.41 8.50 -6.36
CA ASP A 161 6.20 8.73 -5.14
C ASP A 161 5.33 9.31 -4.01
N ALA A 162 4.35 10.16 -4.33
CA ALA A 162 3.38 10.67 -3.36
C ALA A 162 2.51 9.55 -2.78
N GLY A 163 1.89 8.71 -3.60
CA GLY A 163 1.08 7.59 -3.13
C GLY A 163 1.90 6.60 -2.28
N PHE A 164 3.16 6.39 -2.65
CA PHE A 164 4.08 5.58 -1.88
C PHE A 164 4.40 6.20 -0.50
N LEU A 165 4.69 7.50 -0.45
CA LEU A 165 4.87 8.23 0.81
C LEU A 165 3.62 8.18 1.68
N ASP A 166 2.42 8.38 1.12
CA ASP A 166 1.16 8.28 1.84
C ASP A 166 0.98 6.91 2.50
N ARG A 167 1.31 5.85 1.77
CA ARG A 167 1.24 4.49 2.29
C ARG A 167 2.27 4.24 3.39
N LEU A 168 3.53 4.65 3.19
CA LEU A 168 4.58 4.50 4.19
C LEU A 168 4.29 5.27 5.48
N THR A 169 3.90 6.55 5.37
CA THR A 169 3.66 7.41 6.53
C THR A 169 2.43 6.97 7.31
N ARG A 170 1.40 6.46 6.63
CA ARG A 170 0.21 5.89 7.29
C ARG A 170 0.55 4.70 8.18
N HIS A 171 1.50 3.84 7.75
CA HIS A 171 1.95 2.71 8.56
C HIS A 171 2.68 3.10 9.86
N ILE A 172 3.29 4.28 9.89
CA ILE A 172 4.01 4.80 11.07
C ILE A 172 3.21 5.87 11.83
N GLY A 173 1.91 6.04 11.52
CA GLY A 173 1.05 7.05 12.14
C GLY A 173 1.47 8.50 11.87
N ALA A 174 2.19 8.74 10.78
CA ALA A 174 2.69 10.05 10.38
C ALA A 174 1.98 10.58 9.13
N GLN A 175 2.20 11.85 8.84
CA GLN A 175 1.86 12.53 7.59
C GLN A 175 3.10 13.18 6.99
N TRP A 176 3.04 13.47 5.71
CA TRP A 176 4.08 14.21 5.03
C TRP A 176 3.50 15.45 4.33
N TRP A 177 4.32 16.48 4.22
CA TRP A 177 4.05 17.70 3.45
C TRP A 177 5.37 18.35 3.06
N VAL A 178 5.34 19.25 2.09
CA VAL A 178 6.52 19.96 1.63
C VAL A 178 6.43 21.44 1.99
N VAL A 179 7.49 22.00 2.50
CA VAL A 179 7.64 23.44 2.70
C VAL A 179 8.98 23.87 2.13
N ARG A 180 8.99 24.75 1.14
CA ARG A 180 10.23 25.31 0.57
C ARG A 180 11.29 24.27 0.18
N ARG A 181 10.94 23.20 -0.52
CA ARG A 181 11.83 22.10 -0.89
C ARG A 181 12.29 21.20 0.26
N GLN A 182 11.67 21.29 1.41
CA GLN A 182 11.88 20.37 2.53
C GLN A 182 10.66 19.48 2.70
N LEU A 183 10.88 18.18 2.68
CA LEU A 183 9.87 17.17 3.01
C LEU A 183 9.84 16.98 4.52
N HIS A 184 8.72 17.29 5.14
CA HIS A 184 8.44 17.05 6.55
C HIS A 184 7.65 15.75 6.69
N VAL A 185 8.01 14.93 7.69
CA VAL A 185 7.28 13.69 8.02
C VAL A 185 7.17 13.57 9.53
N ARG A 186 5.98 13.74 10.06
CA ARG A 186 5.71 13.58 11.50
C ARG A 186 4.21 13.44 11.77
N ALA A 187 3.85 13.11 13.02
CA ALA A 187 2.48 13.19 13.48
C ALA A 187 1.90 14.60 13.30
N LEU A 188 0.57 14.70 13.25
CA LEU A 188 -0.11 16.00 13.23
C LEU A 188 0.33 16.87 14.42
N PRO A 189 0.64 18.15 14.19
CA PRO A 189 0.89 19.05 15.30
C PRO A 189 -0.37 19.15 16.16
N PRO A 190 -0.23 19.12 17.48
CA PRO A 190 -1.36 19.27 18.37
C PRO A 190 -1.89 20.71 18.37
N PRO A 191 -3.21 20.94 18.59
CA PRO A 191 -3.81 22.27 18.59
C PRO A 191 -3.30 23.16 19.73
N GLN A 192 -2.64 22.59 20.74
CA GLN A 192 -2.02 23.29 21.87
C GLN A 192 -0.90 24.24 21.43
N GLY A 193 -0.37 24.12 20.20
CA GLY A 193 0.53 25.11 19.60
C GLY A 193 -0.14 26.45 19.27
N ALA A 194 -1.48 26.52 19.25
CA ALA A 194 -2.22 27.75 19.07
C ALA A 194 -2.08 28.68 20.28
N PRO A 195 -2.20 30.02 20.09
CA PRO A 195 -2.29 30.96 21.20
C PRO A 195 -3.38 30.57 22.20
N ALA A 196 -3.19 30.83 23.47
CA ALA A 196 -4.21 30.57 24.49
C ALA A 196 -5.51 31.32 24.17
N GLY A 197 -6.67 30.75 24.51
CA GLY A 197 -7.98 31.43 24.30
C GLY A 197 -8.12 32.77 25.02
N SER A 198 -7.31 33.02 26.05
CA SER A 198 -7.18 34.30 26.74
C SER A 198 -6.24 35.29 26.09
N THR A 199 -5.51 34.91 25.03
CA THR A 199 -4.60 35.78 24.31
C THR A 199 -5.39 36.90 23.63
N PRO A 200 -5.06 38.19 23.87
CA PRO A 200 -5.75 39.27 23.19
C PRO A 200 -5.53 39.17 21.67
N PRO A 201 -6.59 39.30 20.84
CA PRO A 201 -6.46 39.21 19.38
C PRO A 201 -5.43 40.20 18.78
N GLN A 202 -5.23 41.35 19.43
CA GLN A 202 -4.26 42.34 18.96
C GLN A 202 -2.81 41.91 19.13
N SER A 203 -2.53 40.95 20.01
CA SER A 203 -1.18 40.50 20.30
C SER A 203 -0.69 39.33 19.44
N SER A 204 -1.59 38.69 18.69
CA SER A 204 -1.25 37.56 17.81
C SER A 204 -2.18 37.51 16.60
N GLY A 205 -1.57 37.53 15.40
CA GLY A 205 -2.29 37.35 14.15
C GLY A 205 -2.90 35.93 13.97
N LEU A 206 -2.62 35.01 14.90
CA LEU A 206 -3.19 33.64 14.92
C LEU A 206 -4.42 33.51 15.84
N VAL A 207 -4.90 34.61 16.41
CA VAL A 207 -6.19 34.71 17.10
C VAL A 207 -7.18 35.42 16.19
N LEU A 208 -8.20 34.69 15.74
CA LEU A 208 -9.22 35.18 14.80
C LEU A 208 -10.53 35.46 15.55
N ASP A 209 -10.97 36.71 15.50
CA ASP A 209 -12.18 37.20 16.18
C ASP A 209 -12.89 38.19 15.26
N PRO A 210 -14.24 38.31 15.27
CA PRO A 210 -14.98 39.27 14.44
C PRO A 210 -14.54 40.72 14.60
N ALA A 211 -14.01 41.11 15.76
CA ALA A 211 -13.44 42.41 15.96
C ALA A 211 -11.99 42.58 15.43
N HIS A 212 -11.30 41.47 15.18
CA HIS A 212 -9.89 41.44 14.82
C HIS A 212 -9.59 40.36 13.81
N GLY A 213 -9.54 40.73 12.54
CA GLY A 213 -9.01 39.90 11.47
C GLY A 213 -9.99 38.89 10.86
N LEU A 214 -11.02 38.42 11.54
CA LEU A 214 -12.02 37.52 10.97
C LEU A 214 -13.04 38.30 10.14
N VAL A 215 -13.24 37.93 8.88
CA VAL A 215 -14.18 38.55 7.94
C VAL A 215 -15.47 37.74 7.83
N SER A 216 -15.33 36.45 7.66
CA SER A 216 -16.43 35.48 7.62
C SER A 216 -16.01 34.17 8.24
N LEU A 217 -16.97 33.42 8.77
CA LEU A 217 -16.73 32.08 9.29
C LEU A 217 -18.02 31.25 9.11
N LEU A 218 -17.86 30.11 8.48
CA LEU A 218 -18.81 29.02 8.51
C LEU A 218 -18.19 27.91 9.39
N ALA A 219 -18.85 27.60 10.48
CA ALA A 219 -18.41 26.56 11.39
C ALA A 219 -19.48 25.49 11.50
N SER A 220 -19.12 24.24 11.45
CA SER A 220 -20.04 23.12 11.56
C SER A 220 -19.53 22.07 12.53
N ALA A 221 -20.44 21.47 13.29
CA ALA A 221 -20.17 20.29 14.11
C ALA A 221 -21.13 19.19 13.66
N SER A 222 -20.61 18.01 13.40
CA SER A 222 -21.39 16.88 12.91
C SER A 222 -21.04 15.61 13.67
N SER A 223 -22.08 14.94 14.16
CA SER A 223 -21.97 13.59 14.72
C SER A 223 -22.03 12.49 13.66
N ALA A 224 -22.31 12.84 12.41
CA ALA A 224 -22.38 11.89 11.30
C ALA A 224 -21.03 11.20 11.11
N GLY A 225 -21.00 9.87 11.21
CA GLY A 225 -19.77 9.09 11.13
C GLY A 225 -18.90 9.11 12.38
N GLN A 226 -19.29 9.79 13.46
CA GLN A 226 -18.55 9.76 14.72
C GLN A 226 -18.86 8.46 15.49
N VAL A 227 -17.81 7.83 16.00
CA VAL A 227 -17.86 6.63 16.83
C VAL A 227 -16.98 6.83 18.07
N THR A 228 -17.15 5.99 19.08
CA THR A 228 -16.34 6.08 20.31
C THR A 228 -15.01 5.38 20.20
N GLU A 229 -14.94 4.32 19.38
CA GLU A 229 -13.76 3.46 19.24
C GLU A 229 -13.64 2.98 17.79
N VAL A 230 -12.40 2.82 17.35
CA VAL A 230 -12.05 2.12 16.11
C VAL A 230 -11.39 0.79 16.45
N GLN A 231 -11.78 -0.27 15.74
CA GLN A 231 -11.23 -1.61 15.84
C GLN A 231 -10.66 -2.05 14.50
N VAL A 232 -9.42 -2.54 14.51
CA VAL A 232 -8.75 -3.09 13.32
C VAL A 232 -8.44 -4.56 13.58
N PRO A 233 -9.24 -5.50 13.07
CA PRO A 233 -8.94 -6.93 13.16
C PRO A 233 -7.80 -7.31 12.22
N GLY A 234 -6.98 -8.26 12.65
CA GLY A 234 -5.90 -8.85 11.88
C GLY A 234 -5.65 -10.30 12.28
N TRP A 235 -4.61 -10.89 11.73
CA TRP A 235 -4.22 -12.27 11.98
C TRP A 235 -2.71 -12.41 12.00
N ASP A 236 -2.15 -12.94 13.09
CA ASP A 236 -0.75 -13.33 13.17
C ASP A 236 -0.57 -14.75 12.57
N PRO A 237 0.01 -14.87 11.36
CA PRO A 237 0.17 -16.17 10.72
C PRO A 237 1.26 -17.03 11.36
N VAL A 238 2.18 -16.43 12.11
CA VAL A 238 3.28 -17.15 12.79
C VAL A 238 2.78 -17.80 14.05
N ARG A 239 2.02 -17.07 14.87
CA ARG A 239 1.45 -17.57 16.12
C ARG A 239 0.11 -18.26 15.94
N LYS A 240 -0.54 -18.08 14.77
CA LYS A 240 -1.90 -18.57 14.46
C LYS A 240 -2.95 -18.02 15.45
N GLU A 241 -2.88 -16.73 15.74
CA GLU A 241 -3.82 -16.07 16.65
C GLU A 241 -4.39 -14.79 16.05
N PRO A 242 -5.62 -14.41 16.42
CA PRO A 242 -6.17 -13.14 16.01
C PRO A 242 -5.44 -11.99 16.70
N VAL A 243 -5.23 -10.88 15.97
CA VAL A 243 -4.81 -9.61 16.53
C VAL A 243 -5.94 -8.60 16.41
N LEU A 244 -6.05 -7.68 17.34
CA LEU A 244 -7.11 -6.66 17.34
C LEU A 244 -6.56 -5.34 17.87
N GLY A 245 -6.29 -4.42 16.95
CA GLY A 245 -5.97 -3.05 17.30
C GLY A 245 -7.21 -2.30 17.75
N ARG A 246 -7.09 -1.49 18.81
CA ARG A 246 -8.17 -0.65 19.34
C ARG A 246 -7.65 0.74 19.63
N ALA A 247 -8.43 1.75 19.23
CA ALA A 247 -8.13 3.13 19.56
C ALA A 247 -9.42 3.92 19.86
N PRO A 248 -9.42 4.70 20.95
CA PRO A 248 -10.52 5.64 21.20
C PRO A 248 -10.48 6.75 20.15
N VAL A 249 -11.65 7.22 19.72
CA VAL A 249 -11.76 8.33 18.78
C VAL A 249 -11.54 9.64 19.53
N GLN A 250 -10.35 10.19 19.39
CA GLN A 250 -9.93 11.46 19.98
C GLN A 250 -9.46 12.41 18.90
N GLN A 251 -9.71 13.70 19.09
CA GLN A 251 -9.43 14.73 18.11
C GLN A 251 -8.02 15.30 18.30
N PRO A 252 -7.07 15.01 17.37
CA PRO A 252 -5.71 15.48 17.52
C PRO A 252 -5.50 16.92 17.04
N SER A 253 -6.42 17.48 16.24
CA SER A 253 -6.24 18.76 15.51
C SER A 253 -7.19 19.88 15.91
N VAL A 254 -8.13 19.61 16.83
CA VAL A 254 -9.14 20.58 17.29
C VAL A 254 -9.35 20.44 18.80
N GLU A 255 -9.44 21.56 19.49
CA GLU A 255 -9.76 21.64 20.93
C GLU A 255 -10.86 22.67 21.10
N VAL A 256 -12.09 22.21 21.28
CA VAL A 256 -13.29 23.04 21.46
C VAL A 256 -14.09 22.49 22.64
N ASP A 257 -14.40 23.36 23.59
CA ASP A 257 -15.16 22.97 24.78
C ASP A 257 -16.54 22.42 24.43
N GLY A 258 -16.86 21.24 24.92
CA GLY A 258 -18.15 20.59 24.76
C GLY A 258 -18.41 19.94 23.37
N LEU A 259 -17.52 20.11 22.41
CA LEU A 259 -17.63 19.50 21.06
C LEU A 259 -16.54 18.45 20.88
N THR A 260 -16.67 17.30 21.54
CA THR A 260 -15.75 16.17 21.40
C THR A 260 -16.36 15.04 20.57
N PRO A 261 -15.55 14.27 19.79
CA PRO A 261 -16.07 13.13 19.03
C PRO A 261 -16.85 12.13 19.88
N ALA A 262 -16.29 11.77 21.05
CA ALA A 262 -16.91 10.84 21.99
C ALA A 262 -18.24 11.41 22.57
N GLY A 263 -18.27 12.72 22.89
CA GLY A 263 -19.49 13.39 23.37
C GLY A 263 -20.59 13.42 22.32
N MET A 264 -20.22 13.69 21.05
CA MET A 264 -21.16 13.70 19.94
C MET A 264 -21.66 12.29 19.56
N ALA A 265 -20.77 11.30 19.55
CA ALA A 265 -21.15 9.91 19.33
C ALA A 265 -22.08 9.38 20.43
N GLY A 266 -21.83 9.78 21.70
CA GLY A 266 -22.66 9.41 22.85
C GLY A 266 -24.00 10.13 22.98
N SER A 267 -24.26 11.16 22.14
CA SER A 267 -25.52 11.92 22.19
C SER A 267 -26.74 11.13 21.71
N PHE A 268 -26.54 10.01 21.01
CA PHE A 268 -27.63 9.15 20.53
C PHE A 268 -27.82 7.99 21.53
N ALA A 269 -28.95 8.01 22.22
CA ALA A 269 -29.26 7.10 23.32
C ALA A 269 -28.95 5.62 22.99
N GLY A 270 -27.98 5.06 23.68
CA GLY A 270 -27.72 3.63 23.80
C GLY A 270 -26.99 2.95 22.66
N GLN A 271 -26.52 3.62 21.62
CA GLN A 271 -25.89 2.96 20.47
C GLN A 271 -24.74 3.79 19.88
N SER A 272 -23.53 3.50 20.32
CA SER A 272 -22.32 3.92 19.60
C SER A 272 -21.48 2.67 19.31
N PRO A 273 -21.81 1.90 18.26
CA PRO A 273 -21.01 0.74 17.88
C PRO A 273 -19.60 1.18 17.50
N PRO A 274 -18.58 0.36 17.75
CA PRO A 274 -17.25 0.65 17.26
C PRO A 274 -17.23 0.62 15.73
N LEU A 275 -16.36 1.41 15.12
CA LEU A 275 -16.04 1.27 13.71
C LEU A 275 -15.07 0.11 13.54
N VAL A 276 -15.53 -1.00 12.95
CA VAL A 276 -14.65 -2.11 12.57
C VAL A 276 -14.11 -1.85 11.16
N TYR A 277 -12.80 -1.67 11.06
CA TYR A 277 -12.12 -1.41 9.79
C TYR A 277 -11.33 -2.65 9.34
N ALA A 278 -11.88 -3.39 8.37
CA ALA A 278 -11.30 -4.61 7.82
C ALA A 278 -10.51 -4.38 6.50
N GLY A 279 -10.24 -3.14 6.13
CA GLY A 279 -9.55 -2.78 4.88
C GLY A 279 -8.02 -2.93 4.90
N MET A 280 -7.45 -3.31 6.04
CA MET A 280 -6.02 -3.53 6.20
C MET A 280 -5.74 -4.93 6.75
N VAL A 281 -4.71 -5.57 6.23
CA VAL A 281 -4.22 -6.84 6.77
C VAL A 281 -3.10 -6.53 7.77
N ALA A 282 -3.41 -6.53 9.06
CA ALA A 282 -2.42 -6.40 10.13
C ALA A 282 -1.93 -7.80 10.52
N SER A 283 -0.61 -7.99 10.54
CA SER A 283 0.03 -9.26 10.88
C SER A 283 0.58 -9.28 12.30
N THR A 284 0.68 -8.12 12.93
CA THR A 284 1.14 -7.97 14.31
C THR A 284 0.21 -7.06 15.10
N GLN A 285 0.21 -7.20 16.43
CA GLN A 285 -0.57 -6.33 17.32
C GLN A 285 -0.15 -4.86 17.17
N GLU A 286 1.15 -4.59 17.02
CA GLU A 286 1.69 -3.25 16.85
C GLU A 286 1.15 -2.58 15.56
N GLU A 287 1.11 -3.33 14.44
CA GLU A 287 0.53 -2.83 13.18
C GLU A 287 -0.97 -2.55 13.32
N ALA A 288 -1.70 -3.44 13.99
CA ALA A 288 -3.13 -3.26 14.21
C ALA A 288 -3.44 -2.03 15.08
N ASP A 289 -2.65 -1.82 16.15
CA ASP A 289 -2.80 -0.68 17.07
C ASP A 289 -2.46 0.64 16.36
N ALA A 290 -1.37 0.70 15.60
CA ALA A 290 -0.99 1.88 14.82
C ALA A 290 -2.06 2.25 13.77
N ALA A 291 -2.61 1.23 13.09
CA ALA A 291 -3.70 1.42 12.15
C ALA A 291 -4.97 1.94 12.83
N ALA A 292 -5.35 1.36 13.97
CA ALA A 292 -6.52 1.79 14.73
C ALA A 292 -6.38 3.25 15.18
N GLN A 293 -5.21 3.66 15.67
CA GLN A 293 -4.92 5.04 16.06
C GLN A 293 -5.03 6.01 14.87
N SER A 294 -4.46 5.65 13.73
CA SER A 294 -4.50 6.47 12.52
C SER A 294 -5.93 6.67 12.03
N ILE A 295 -6.73 5.60 11.97
CA ILE A 295 -8.13 5.66 11.52
C ILE A 295 -9.00 6.41 12.55
N ALA A 296 -8.76 6.21 13.85
CA ALA A 296 -9.48 6.94 14.90
C ALA A 296 -9.25 8.46 14.80
N ALA A 297 -8.01 8.89 14.55
CA ALA A 297 -7.67 10.29 14.31
C ALA A 297 -8.36 10.83 13.04
N GLN A 298 -8.44 10.02 12.00
CA GLN A 298 -9.12 10.39 10.75
C GLN A 298 -10.64 10.56 10.96
N VAL A 299 -11.30 9.65 11.66
CA VAL A 299 -12.72 9.74 12.01
C VAL A 299 -12.99 10.98 12.86
N ALA A 300 -12.17 11.21 13.89
CA ALA A 300 -12.29 12.34 14.78
C ALA A 300 -12.20 13.69 14.05
N SER A 301 -11.40 13.75 13.00
CA SER A 301 -11.11 15.00 12.29
C SER A 301 -12.32 15.64 11.59
N GLY A 302 -13.34 14.85 11.28
CA GLY A 302 -14.59 15.32 10.66
C GLY A 302 -15.66 15.82 11.66
N CYS A 303 -15.38 15.83 12.95
CA CYS A 303 -16.41 16.21 13.94
C CYS A 303 -16.67 17.71 14.02
N VAL A 304 -15.65 18.56 13.85
CA VAL A 304 -15.78 20.02 13.81
C VAL A 304 -14.97 20.56 12.64
N GLU A 305 -15.59 21.36 11.81
CA GLU A 305 -14.99 21.96 10.62
C GLU A 305 -15.19 23.46 10.59
N LEU A 306 -14.20 24.17 10.08
CA LEU A 306 -14.24 25.61 9.84
C LEU A 306 -13.91 25.90 8.38
N ASP A 307 -14.64 26.85 7.81
CA ASP A 307 -14.35 27.51 6.53
C ASP A 307 -14.51 29.01 6.77
N GLY A 308 -13.44 29.77 6.61
CA GLY A 308 -13.47 31.19 6.96
C GLY A 308 -12.57 32.05 6.08
N THR A 309 -12.85 33.34 6.10
CA THR A 309 -12.03 34.38 5.47
C THR A 309 -11.52 35.33 6.54
N ALA A 310 -10.22 35.58 6.53
CA ALA A 310 -9.56 36.57 7.36
C ALA A 310 -9.03 37.75 6.53
N ILE A 311 -8.77 38.88 7.19
CA ILE A 311 -7.90 39.91 6.63
C ILE A 311 -6.56 39.26 6.32
N GLY A 312 -5.95 39.61 5.20
CA GLY A 312 -4.73 38.95 4.70
C GLY A 312 -3.63 38.85 5.75
N ASN A 313 -3.28 37.62 6.08
CA ASN A 313 -2.26 37.32 7.07
C ASN A 313 -1.36 36.17 6.57
N PRO A 314 -0.08 36.43 6.25
CA PRO A 314 0.83 35.41 5.72
C PRO A 314 1.24 34.33 6.74
N ASP A 315 0.91 34.49 8.02
CA ASP A 315 1.17 33.49 9.07
C ASP A 315 0.06 32.45 9.19
N LEU A 316 -1.09 32.69 8.54
CA LEU A 316 -2.13 31.67 8.37
C LEU A 316 -1.70 30.70 7.28
N ARG A 317 -1.14 29.57 7.66
CA ARG A 317 -0.59 28.55 6.77
C ARG A 317 -1.21 27.19 7.05
N ALA A 318 -1.23 26.33 6.06
CA ALA A 318 -1.58 24.94 6.30
C ALA A 318 -0.65 24.33 7.37
N GLY A 319 -1.24 23.67 8.38
CA GLY A 319 -0.51 23.18 9.56
C GLY A 319 -0.30 24.20 10.67
N ALA A 320 -0.63 25.48 10.48
CA ALA A 320 -0.60 26.44 11.56
C ALA A 320 -1.73 26.19 12.57
N ALA A 321 -1.41 26.31 13.84
CA ALA A 321 -2.38 26.25 14.92
C ALA A 321 -2.93 27.64 15.21
N VAL A 322 -4.26 27.81 15.12
CA VAL A 322 -4.97 29.09 15.32
C VAL A 322 -6.00 28.98 16.42
N THR A 323 -6.36 30.12 16.99
CA THR A 323 -7.42 30.23 17.98
C THR A 323 -8.60 31.02 17.41
N ILE A 324 -9.80 30.44 17.47
CA ILE A 324 -11.04 31.17 17.25
C ILE A 324 -11.47 31.78 18.57
N GLY A 325 -11.64 33.11 18.56
CA GLY A 325 -11.88 33.89 19.76
C GLY A 325 -13.16 33.53 20.51
N ALA A 326 -13.21 33.84 21.80
CA ALA A 326 -14.30 33.47 22.71
C ALA A 326 -15.68 34.07 22.35
N THR A 327 -15.73 35.05 21.46
CA THR A 327 -16.98 35.65 20.97
C THR A 327 -17.72 34.77 19.97
N VAL A 328 -17.07 33.77 19.38
CA VAL A 328 -17.62 32.85 18.37
C VAL A 328 -18.06 31.55 19.04
N ARG A 329 -19.07 31.61 19.92
CA ARG A 329 -19.60 30.39 20.56
C ARG A 329 -20.63 29.70 19.68
N PRO A 330 -20.73 28.33 19.69
CA PRO A 330 -19.97 27.36 20.51
C PRO A 330 -18.61 26.93 19.93
N PHE A 331 -18.15 27.52 18.83
CA PHE A 331 -16.95 27.11 18.09
C PHE A 331 -15.66 27.82 18.53
N ALA A 332 -15.69 28.56 19.63
CA ALA A 332 -14.48 29.11 20.21
C ALA A 332 -13.53 27.99 20.66
N GLY A 333 -12.28 28.05 20.22
CA GLY A 333 -11.33 26.98 20.50
C GLY A 333 -10.06 27.06 19.66
N ARG A 334 -9.25 26.02 19.71
CA ARG A 334 -7.99 25.88 18.98
C ARG A 334 -8.12 24.90 17.84
N TYR A 335 -7.55 25.26 16.70
CA TYR A 335 -7.67 24.51 15.47
C TYR A 335 -6.34 24.45 14.73
N VAL A 336 -6.08 23.36 14.02
CA VAL A 336 -4.97 23.27 13.06
C VAL A 336 -5.54 23.44 11.66
N LEU A 337 -5.02 24.39 10.91
CA LEU A 337 -5.47 24.66 9.54
C LEU A 337 -5.05 23.54 8.59
N THR A 338 -5.95 23.11 7.71
CA THR A 338 -5.69 22.08 6.69
C THR A 338 -5.31 22.69 5.36
N SER A 339 -5.90 23.82 5.01
CA SER A 339 -5.53 24.59 3.83
C SER A 339 -5.75 26.07 4.03
N THR A 340 -5.01 26.88 3.28
CA THR A 340 -5.20 28.32 3.20
C THR A 340 -5.08 28.80 1.76
N ARG A 341 -5.76 29.90 1.47
CA ARG A 341 -5.74 30.57 0.17
C ARG A 341 -5.48 32.05 0.38
N HIS A 342 -4.32 32.49 0.00
CA HIS A 342 -3.92 33.91 0.03
C HIS A 342 -4.20 34.52 -1.33
N TYR A 343 -4.95 35.63 -1.36
CA TYR A 343 -5.29 36.25 -2.64
C TYR A 343 -5.51 37.76 -2.55
N GLN A 344 -5.34 38.41 -3.68
CA GLN A 344 -5.67 39.80 -3.89
C GLN A 344 -6.20 40.01 -5.31
N HIS A 345 -7.36 40.62 -5.42
CA HIS A 345 -7.95 41.07 -6.67
C HIS A 345 -7.72 42.58 -6.88
N GLN A 346 -7.82 43.03 -8.13
CA GLN A 346 -7.47 44.40 -8.56
C GLN A 346 -8.07 45.51 -7.69
N HIS A 347 -9.29 45.34 -7.18
CA HIS A 347 -10.01 46.32 -6.36
C HIS A 347 -10.27 45.85 -4.93
N GLY A 348 -9.69 44.71 -4.55
CA GLY A 348 -9.82 44.12 -3.22
C GLY A 348 -8.55 44.25 -2.40
N GLY A 349 -8.68 44.27 -1.08
CA GLY A 349 -7.52 44.12 -0.19
C GLY A 349 -7.02 42.66 -0.20
N TYR A 350 -5.86 42.47 0.39
CA TYR A 350 -5.31 41.15 0.65
C TYR A 350 -6.21 40.38 1.63
N ARG A 351 -6.53 39.13 1.28
CA ARG A 351 -7.39 38.23 2.06
C ARG A 351 -6.69 36.88 2.21
N THR A 352 -7.07 36.18 3.27
CA THR A 352 -6.67 34.79 3.49
C THR A 352 -7.92 33.97 3.83
N ASP A 353 -8.33 33.11 2.91
CA ASP A 353 -9.30 32.06 3.23
C ASP A 353 -8.58 30.94 3.97
N PHE A 354 -9.26 30.29 4.91
CA PHE A 354 -8.69 29.21 5.69
C PHE A 354 -9.72 28.13 5.95
N ILE A 355 -9.26 26.87 5.95
CA ILE A 355 -10.08 25.70 6.25
C ILE A 355 -9.40 24.90 7.37
N ALA A 356 -10.20 24.44 8.33
CA ALA A 356 -9.82 23.44 9.30
C ALA A 356 -10.84 22.29 9.22
N SER A 357 -10.51 21.25 8.48
CA SER A 357 -11.38 20.08 8.25
C SER A 357 -10.68 18.76 8.63
N GLY A 358 -9.59 18.84 9.37
CA GLY A 358 -8.83 17.68 9.80
C GLY A 358 -8.12 16.97 8.64
N TRP A 359 -8.33 15.64 8.53
CA TRP A 359 -7.65 14.81 7.54
C TRP A 359 -8.35 14.73 6.18
N SER A 360 -9.58 15.19 6.10
CA SER A 360 -10.39 15.05 4.89
C SER A 360 -10.07 16.17 3.91
N ASP A 361 -9.38 15.85 2.83
CA ASP A 361 -9.33 16.74 1.68
C ASP A 361 -10.69 16.74 0.97
N ARG A 362 -11.47 17.79 1.21
CA ARG A 362 -12.79 18.01 0.58
C ARG A 362 -12.71 18.71 -0.77
N SER A 363 -11.53 18.95 -1.29
CA SER A 363 -11.37 19.37 -2.69
C SER A 363 -11.93 18.32 -3.63
N LEU A 364 -12.34 18.72 -4.82
CA LEU A 364 -12.82 17.77 -5.83
C LEU A 364 -11.78 16.67 -6.13
N SER A 365 -10.50 17.02 -6.14
CA SER A 365 -9.39 16.07 -6.30
C SER A 365 -9.24 15.14 -5.10
N GLY A 366 -9.38 15.64 -3.86
CA GLY A 366 -9.36 14.83 -2.64
C GLY A 366 -10.56 13.88 -2.54
N MET A 367 -11.74 14.36 -2.95
CA MET A 367 -12.94 13.51 -3.03
C MET A 367 -12.77 12.40 -4.08
N ILE A 368 -12.18 12.68 -5.23
CA ILE A 368 -11.91 11.67 -6.27
C ILE A 368 -10.81 10.69 -5.81
N ALA A 369 -9.75 11.19 -5.17
CA ALA A 369 -8.70 10.36 -4.60
C ALA A 369 -9.21 9.52 -3.41
N GLY A 370 -10.11 10.08 -2.60
CA GLY A 370 -10.73 9.43 -1.44
C GLY A 370 -11.86 8.45 -1.77
N THR A 371 -12.33 8.39 -3.02
CA THR A 371 -13.35 7.42 -3.48
C THR A 371 -12.83 5.97 -3.54
N THR A 372 -11.56 5.73 -3.35
CA THR A 372 -11.07 4.45 -2.83
C THR A 372 -11.36 4.37 -1.32
N GLY A 373 -12.63 4.54 -0.94
CA GLY A 373 -13.10 4.13 0.39
C GLY A 373 -12.70 2.68 0.66
N PRO A 374 -12.77 2.20 1.92
CA PRO A 374 -12.40 0.84 2.27
C PRO A 374 -13.34 -0.16 1.57
N GLY A 375 -13.14 -0.33 0.27
CA GLY A 375 -13.64 -1.47 -0.45
C GLY A 375 -13.01 -2.71 0.17
N ALA A 376 -13.77 -3.80 0.25
CA ALA A 376 -13.21 -5.07 0.65
C ALA A 376 -11.87 -5.29 -0.10
N PRO A 377 -10.82 -5.74 0.58
CA PRO A 377 -9.50 -5.89 -0.04
C PRO A 377 -9.63 -6.84 -1.23
N ALA A 378 -9.60 -6.29 -2.44
CA ALA A 378 -9.55 -7.09 -3.65
C ALA A 378 -8.15 -7.71 -3.73
N ALA A 379 -8.08 -9.03 -3.77
CA ALA A 379 -6.83 -9.72 -4.06
C ALA A 379 -6.58 -9.69 -5.57
N ASN A 380 -5.45 -9.14 -5.98
CA ASN A 380 -4.97 -9.26 -7.34
C ASN A 380 -4.22 -10.58 -7.50
N LEU A 381 -4.53 -11.34 -8.56
CA LEU A 381 -3.79 -12.53 -8.93
C LEU A 381 -2.73 -12.16 -9.97
N MET A 382 -1.50 -12.58 -9.74
CA MET A 382 -0.36 -12.28 -10.61
C MET A 382 0.49 -13.51 -10.84
N VAL A 383 1.13 -13.56 -11.99
CA VAL A 383 2.16 -14.57 -12.26
C VAL A 383 3.49 -14.06 -11.69
N GLY A 384 4.13 -14.90 -10.90
CA GLY A 384 5.46 -14.66 -10.36
C GLY A 384 6.45 -15.74 -10.79
N VAL A 385 7.75 -15.45 -10.64
CA VAL A 385 8.84 -16.39 -10.87
C VAL A 385 9.61 -16.59 -9.56
N VAL A 386 9.71 -17.82 -9.11
CA VAL A 386 10.42 -18.18 -7.87
C VAL A 386 11.92 -17.88 -8.01
N ARG A 387 12.47 -17.08 -7.10
CA ARG A 387 13.89 -16.67 -7.12
C ARG A 387 14.74 -17.28 -6.02
N ASN A 388 14.12 -17.65 -4.91
CA ASN A 388 14.80 -18.27 -3.77
C ASN A 388 13.83 -19.16 -2.98
N VAL A 389 14.32 -20.31 -2.54
CA VAL A 389 13.58 -21.31 -1.77
C VAL A 389 14.28 -21.68 -0.46
N ASP A 390 15.42 -21.07 -0.18
CA ASP A 390 16.22 -21.32 1.03
C ASP A 390 15.70 -20.43 2.18
N ASP A 391 14.55 -20.82 2.71
CA ASP A 391 13.86 -20.12 3.80
C ASP A 391 14.65 -20.28 5.11
N PRO A 392 15.18 -19.19 5.70
CA PRO A 392 16.01 -19.25 6.90
C PRO A 392 15.28 -19.80 8.13
N ASP A 393 13.94 -19.68 8.17
CA ASP A 393 13.13 -20.15 9.30
C ASP A 393 12.59 -21.57 9.09
N GLY A 394 12.87 -22.19 7.92
CA GLY A 394 12.42 -23.55 7.61
C GLY A 394 10.92 -23.74 7.47
N HIS A 395 10.16 -22.68 7.22
CA HIS A 395 8.70 -22.72 7.06
C HIS A 395 8.24 -23.09 5.64
N GLY A 396 9.16 -23.35 4.71
CA GLY A 396 8.86 -23.68 3.32
C GLY A 396 8.32 -22.52 2.49
N ARG A 397 8.64 -21.28 2.89
CA ARG A 397 8.31 -20.06 2.16
C ARG A 397 9.24 -19.89 0.96
N VAL A 398 8.81 -19.10 0.00
CA VAL A 398 9.60 -18.79 -1.20
C VAL A 398 9.66 -17.28 -1.44
N ARG A 399 10.72 -16.81 -2.09
CA ARG A 399 10.79 -15.44 -2.63
C ARG A 399 10.49 -15.47 -4.11
N VAL A 400 9.73 -14.48 -4.57
CA VAL A 400 9.21 -14.41 -5.93
C VAL A 400 9.51 -13.05 -6.54
N ASN A 401 9.84 -13.02 -7.83
CA ASN A 401 9.79 -11.80 -8.63
C ASN A 401 8.39 -11.70 -9.25
N LEU A 402 7.85 -10.48 -9.34
CA LEU A 402 6.55 -10.20 -9.95
C LEU A 402 6.74 -9.37 -11.24
N PRO A 403 7.10 -9.99 -12.38
CA PRO A 403 7.47 -9.27 -13.61
C PRO A 403 6.33 -8.45 -14.19
N GLY A 404 5.07 -8.85 -13.93
CA GLY A 404 3.89 -8.07 -14.34
C GLY A 404 3.76 -6.69 -13.68
N ILE A 405 4.51 -6.43 -12.61
CA ILE A 405 4.58 -5.13 -11.95
C ILE A 405 5.87 -4.39 -12.34
N GLY A 406 6.96 -5.12 -12.56
CA GLY A 406 8.27 -4.60 -12.93
C GLY A 406 9.37 -5.62 -12.69
N GLU A 407 10.40 -5.63 -13.54
CA GLU A 407 11.51 -6.61 -13.46
C GLU A 407 12.28 -6.57 -12.13
N SER A 408 12.32 -5.41 -11.47
CA SER A 408 13.00 -5.22 -10.18
C SER A 408 12.12 -5.52 -8.97
N ASN A 409 10.84 -5.88 -9.17
CA ASN A 409 9.93 -6.13 -8.04
C ASN A 409 10.20 -7.49 -7.43
N LYS A 410 10.68 -7.48 -6.19
CA LYS A 410 11.06 -8.64 -5.41
C LYS A 410 10.21 -8.71 -4.16
N THR A 411 9.71 -9.90 -3.83
CA THR A 411 8.97 -10.10 -2.58
C THR A 411 9.89 -10.47 -1.42
N GLY A 412 9.41 -10.32 -0.20
CA GLY A 412 9.91 -11.03 0.97
C GLY A 412 9.60 -12.53 0.89
N TRP A 413 9.72 -13.25 2.01
CA TRP A 413 9.39 -14.66 2.13
C TRP A 413 7.86 -14.86 2.14
N LEU A 414 7.33 -15.44 1.08
CA LEU A 414 5.89 -15.69 0.89
C LEU A 414 5.53 -17.12 1.30
N PRO A 415 4.46 -17.33 2.07
CA PRO A 415 3.93 -18.66 2.33
C PRO A 415 3.41 -19.30 1.06
N VAL A 416 3.55 -20.63 0.95
CA VAL A 416 3.04 -21.42 -0.17
C VAL A 416 1.84 -22.24 0.32
N VAL A 417 0.76 -22.22 -0.45
CA VAL A 417 -0.44 -23.00 -0.18
C VAL A 417 -0.21 -24.45 -0.62
N TYR A 418 -0.37 -25.39 0.30
CA TYR A 418 -0.31 -26.82 0.04
C TYR A 418 -1.63 -27.50 0.44
N PRO A 419 -2.14 -28.45 -0.36
CA PRO A 419 -3.36 -29.19 -0.02
C PRO A 419 -3.21 -29.93 1.31
N GLY A 420 -4.17 -29.71 2.23
CA GLY A 420 -4.18 -30.38 3.53
C GLY A 420 -3.08 -29.97 4.49
N ALA A 421 -2.43 -28.81 4.27
CA ALA A 421 -1.38 -28.33 5.15
C ALA A 421 -1.85 -28.20 6.60
N GLY A 422 -1.15 -28.85 7.52
CA GLY A 422 -1.47 -28.88 8.95
C GLY A 422 -0.25 -29.27 9.79
N ASN A 423 -0.44 -29.53 11.08
CA ASN A 423 0.65 -29.93 11.95
C ASN A 423 1.13 -31.35 11.57
N GLY A 424 2.32 -31.43 10.92
CA GLY A 424 2.90 -32.68 10.46
C GLY A 424 2.13 -33.39 9.34
N ALA A 425 1.19 -32.69 8.66
CA ALA A 425 0.31 -33.28 7.62
C ALA A 425 0.22 -32.37 6.39
N GLY A 426 -0.10 -32.96 5.24
CA GLY A 426 -0.32 -32.28 3.98
C GLY A 426 0.44 -32.87 2.80
N LEU A 427 0.04 -32.50 1.58
CA LEU A 427 0.78 -32.79 0.36
C LEU A 427 1.76 -31.64 0.11
N VAL A 428 3.06 -31.92 0.21
CA VAL A 428 4.11 -30.92 -0.02
C VAL A 428 4.78 -31.19 -1.36
N ALA A 429 4.58 -30.29 -2.33
CA ALA A 429 5.23 -30.27 -3.63
C ALA A 429 6.00 -28.95 -3.79
N PRO A 430 7.28 -28.89 -3.34
CA PRO A 430 8.06 -27.67 -3.33
C PRO A 430 8.26 -27.10 -4.74
N LEU A 431 8.20 -25.77 -4.85
CA LEU A 431 8.53 -25.06 -6.09
C LEU A 431 10.03 -24.95 -6.25
N ALA A 432 10.53 -25.12 -7.48
CA ALA A 432 11.93 -24.89 -7.81
C ALA A 432 12.21 -23.42 -8.11
N VAL A 433 13.48 -23.01 -7.96
CA VAL A 433 13.94 -21.71 -8.47
C VAL A 433 13.76 -21.66 -9.98
N GLY A 434 13.19 -20.57 -10.49
CA GLY A 434 12.83 -20.38 -11.90
C GLY A 434 11.41 -20.80 -12.24
N ALA A 435 10.72 -21.59 -11.40
CA ALA A 435 9.34 -22.00 -11.64
C ALA A 435 8.39 -20.83 -11.65
N GLN A 436 7.39 -20.85 -12.54
CA GLN A 436 6.28 -19.90 -12.50
C GLN A 436 5.28 -20.28 -11.42
N ALA A 437 4.77 -19.28 -10.74
CA ALA A 437 3.79 -19.45 -9.67
C ALA A 437 2.66 -18.43 -9.77
N LEU A 438 1.45 -18.85 -9.38
CA LEU A 438 0.33 -17.95 -9.19
C LEU A 438 0.41 -17.35 -7.77
N VAL A 439 0.44 -16.03 -7.71
CA VAL A 439 0.59 -15.25 -6.47
C VAL A 439 -0.66 -14.42 -6.24
N ALA A 440 -1.26 -14.56 -5.07
CA ALA A 440 -2.34 -13.69 -4.59
C ALA A 440 -1.74 -12.52 -3.81
N VAL A 441 -2.06 -11.29 -4.23
CA VAL A 441 -1.57 -10.04 -3.61
C VAL A 441 -2.76 -9.30 -3.00
N PRO A 442 -2.99 -9.39 -1.68
CA PRO A 442 -4.14 -8.74 -1.04
C PRO A 442 -4.01 -7.21 -1.11
N ALA A 443 -5.09 -6.54 -1.49
CA ALA A 443 -5.22 -5.07 -1.50
C ALA A 443 -4.01 -4.32 -2.08
N SER A 444 -3.36 -4.89 -3.10
CA SER A 444 -2.13 -4.36 -3.71
C SER A 444 -0.94 -4.24 -2.73
N ASN A 445 -0.97 -5.00 -1.64
CA ASN A 445 0.16 -5.09 -0.70
C ASN A 445 1.00 -6.35 -0.98
N PRO A 446 2.15 -6.23 -1.69
CA PRO A 446 3.02 -7.36 -2.01
C PRO A 446 3.63 -8.05 -0.78
N ASP A 447 3.70 -7.33 0.36
CA ASP A 447 4.29 -7.86 1.60
C ASP A 447 3.37 -8.87 2.31
N ALA A 448 2.06 -8.84 2.00
CA ALA A 448 1.06 -9.78 2.50
C ALA A 448 0.68 -10.84 1.44
N ALA A 449 1.45 -10.97 0.37
CA ALA A 449 1.19 -11.90 -0.71
C ALA A 449 1.38 -13.36 -0.27
N MET A 450 0.73 -14.27 -1.00
CA MET A 450 0.91 -15.72 -0.83
C MET A 450 0.93 -16.45 -2.17
N VAL A 451 1.70 -17.51 -2.25
CA VAL A 451 1.79 -18.36 -3.44
C VAL A 451 0.71 -19.44 -3.40
N LEU A 452 -0.15 -19.47 -4.41
CA LEU A 452 -1.26 -20.41 -4.51
C LEU A 452 -0.85 -21.76 -5.14
N GLY A 453 0.22 -21.77 -5.95
CA GLY A 453 0.73 -22.98 -6.60
C GLY A 453 1.61 -22.67 -7.80
N GLY A 454 2.23 -23.69 -8.37
CA GLY A 454 3.01 -23.63 -9.59
C GLY A 454 2.14 -23.59 -10.85
N LEU A 455 2.69 -23.02 -11.92
CA LEU A 455 2.08 -22.97 -13.25
C LEU A 455 2.96 -23.70 -14.25
N HIS A 456 2.42 -24.66 -14.96
CA HIS A 456 3.07 -25.24 -16.14
C HIS A 456 3.00 -24.26 -17.32
N ASN A 457 4.02 -24.32 -18.16
CA ASN A 457 4.16 -23.48 -19.34
C ASN A 457 4.92 -24.24 -20.45
N GLN A 458 5.23 -23.56 -21.55
CA GLN A 458 5.93 -24.18 -22.67
C GLN A 458 7.37 -24.61 -22.35
N GLN A 459 8.05 -23.94 -21.41
CA GLN A 459 9.41 -24.29 -20.98
C GLN A 459 9.39 -25.34 -19.85
N ASP A 460 8.37 -25.30 -18.99
CA ASP A 460 8.14 -26.22 -17.89
C ASP A 460 6.82 -26.97 -18.13
N PRO A 461 6.78 -27.93 -19.10
CA PRO A 461 5.56 -28.64 -19.44
C PRO A 461 5.11 -29.57 -18.32
N PRO A 462 3.84 -29.99 -18.28
CA PRO A 462 3.38 -30.99 -17.35
C PRO A 462 4.12 -32.33 -17.57
N PRO A 463 4.26 -33.16 -16.53
CA PRO A 463 4.86 -34.49 -16.66
C PRO A 463 4.04 -35.38 -17.62
N VAL A 464 4.65 -36.43 -18.15
CA VAL A 464 3.99 -37.37 -19.07
C VAL A 464 3.45 -38.58 -18.28
N LEU A 465 2.26 -39.01 -18.60
CA LEU A 465 1.69 -40.25 -18.04
C LEU A 465 2.37 -41.51 -18.62
N PRO A 466 2.36 -42.65 -17.89
CA PRO A 466 2.89 -43.90 -18.38
C PRO A 466 2.27 -44.33 -19.72
N GLN A 467 3.04 -45.05 -20.52
CA GLN A 467 2.63 -45.61 -21.82
C GLN A 467 2.20 -44.56 -22.85
N GLY A 468 2.58 -43.27 -22.67
CA GLY A 468 2.26 -42.18 -23.59
C GLY A 468 0.79 -41.76 -23.59
N VAL A 469 0.06 -42.11 -22.52
CA VAL A 469 -1.33 -41.67 -22.36
C VAL A 469 -1.38 -40.16 -22.11
N GLU A 470 -2.27 -39.45 -22.79
CA GLU A 470 -2.53 -38.05 -22.57
C GLU A 470 -3.39 -37.84 -21.30
N PHE A 471 -3.29 -36.70 -20.65
CA PHE A 471 -4.11 -36.39 -19.46
C PHE A 471 -5.61 -36.33 -19.76
N HIS A 472 -5.97 -35.99 -20.99
CA HIS A 472 -7.35 -35.88 -21.44
C HIS A 472 -7.53 -36.63 -22.77
N ASP A 473 -8.65 -37.27 -22.95
CA ASP A 473 -9.07 -37.81 -24.24
C ASP A 473 -9.35 -36.66 -25.22
N ALA A 474 -8.71 -36.68 -26.37
CA ALA A 474 -8.81 -35.59 -27.36
C ALA A 474 -10.22 -35.44 -27.95
N ASN A 475 -11.06 -36.48 -27.91
CA ASN A 475 -12.39 -36.45 -28.49
C ASN A 475 -13.49 -36.14 -27.48
N THR A 476 -13.35 -36.67 -26.25
CA THR A 476 -14.37 -36.54 -25.22
C THR A 476 -14.05 -35.49 -24.17
N GLY A 477 -12.75 -35.11 -24.02
CA GLY A 477 -12.28 -34.23 -22.97
C GLY A 477 -12.21 -34.89 -21.58
N GLU A 478 -12.47 -36.20 -21.48
CA GLU A 478 -12.43 -36.94 -20.21
C GLU A 478 -11.00 -37.04 -19.67
N VAL A 479 -10.86 -36.95 -18.34
CA VAL A 479 -9.57 -37.12 -17.66
C VAL A 479 -9.16 -38.58 -17.72
N GLN A 480 -7.98 -38.84 -18.28
CA GLN A 480 -7.45 -40.20 -18.47
C GLN A 480 -6.41 -40.61 -17.41
N GLY A 481 -5.91 -39.67 -16.62
CA GLY A 481 -4.99 -40.02 -15.56
C GLY A 481 -4.56 -38.84 -14.70
N VAL A 482 -3.94 -39.19 -13.57
CA VAL A 482 -3.31 -38.24 -12.64
C VAL A 482 -1.94 -38.79 -12.24
N CYS A 483 -0.99 -37.89 -11.96
CA CYS A 483 0.33 -38.32 -11.48
C CYS A 483 0.93 -37.33 -10.48
N LEU A 484 1.80 -37.86 -9.64
CA LEU A 484 2.75 -37.11 -8.83
C LEU A 484 4.14 -37.45 -9.33
N THR A 485 4.88 -36.45 -9.84
CA THR A 485 6.22 -36.64 -10.38
C THR A 485 7.20 -35.79 -9.60
N ALA A 486 8.22 -36.40 -9.04
CA ALA A 486 9.32 -35.70 -8.37
C ALA A 486 10.27 -35.04 -9.40
N PRO A 487 11.01 -33.98 -9.04
CA PRO A 487 11.95 -33.30 -9.94
C PRO A 487 12.98 -34.24 -10.60
N GLY A 488 13.33 -35.33 -9.96
CA GLY A 488 14.23 -36.36 -10.52
C GLY A 488 13.52 -37.34 -11.47
N GLY A 489 12.22 -37.24 -11.72
CA GLY A 489 11.45 -38.10 -12.62
C GLY A 489 10.82 -39.35 -11.99
N ALA A 490 11.03 -39.61 -10.69
CA ALA A 490 10.27 -40.68 -10.00
C ALA A 490 8.79 -40.30 -9.97
N GLN A 491 7.91 -41.31 -10.23
CA GLN A 491 6.50 -41.01 -10.50
C GLN A 491 5.57 -42.03 -9.83
N LEU A 492 4.50 -41.51 -9.23
CA LEU A 492 3.29 -42.25 -8.91
C LEU A 492 2.21 -41.80 -9.91
N ALA A 493 1.65 -42.75 -10.70
CA ALA A 493 0.65 -42.45 -11.70
C ALA A 493 -0.55 -43.40 -11.57
N ILE A 494 -1.73 -42.86 -11.82
CA ILE A 494 -2.98 -43.60 -11.95
C ILE A 494 -3.56 -43.29 -13.33
N VAL A 495 -3.72 -44.28 -14.17
CA VAL A 495 -4.20 -44.17 -15.55
C VAL A 495 -5.47 -44.99 -15.74
N HIS A 496 -6.46 -44.40 -16.39
CA HIS A 496 -7.72 -45.07 -16.70
C HIS A 496 -8.22 -44.65 -18.08
N THR A 497 -8.00 -45.52 -19.07
CA THR A 497 -8.53 -45.38 -20.44
C THR A 497 -9.30 -46.66 -20.80
N ALA A 498 -9.84 -46.72 -22.00
CA ALA A 498 -10.47 -47.94 -22.49
C ALA A 498 -9.50 -49.15 -22.57
N SER A 499 -8.22 -48.91 -22.90
CA SER A 499 -7.19 -49.91 -23.11
C SER A 499 -6.14 -50.01 -22.02
N VAL A 500 -5.91 -48.92 -21.26
CA VAL A 500 -4.92 -48.85 -20.21
C VAL A 500 -5.57 -48.53 -18.89
N ARG A 501 -5.45 -49.42 -17.91
CA ARG A 501 -5.98 -49.25 -16.55
C ARG A 501 -4.91 -49.70 -15.56
N LEU A 502 -4.13 -48.76 -15.06
CA LEU A 502 -3.00 -49.10 -14.22
C LEU A 502 -2.76 -48.09 -13.07
N VAL A 503 -2.18 -48.60 -11.98
CA VAL A 503 -1.52 -47.83 -10.94
C VAL A 503 -0.05 -48.15 -10.98
N ARG A 504 0.83 -47.19 -11.12
CA ARG A 504 2.26 -47.37 -11.28
C ARG A 504 3.06 -46.50 -10.34
N LEU A 505 4.01 -47.11 -9.62
CA LEU A 505 5.08 -46.43 -8.92
C LEU A 505 6.39 -46.79 -9.64
N ALA A 506 7.18 -45.80 -10.04
CA ALA A 506 8.41 -46.01 -10.79
C ALA A 506 9.51 -45.05 -10.37
N THR A 507 10.77 -45.53 -10.38
CA THR A 507 11.94 -44.63 -10.35
C THR A 507 12.11 -43.92 -11.69
N ALA A 508 12.87 -42.84 -11.71
CA ALA A 508 13.07 -41.99 -12.90
C ALA A 508 13.55 -42.78 -14.12
N ASP A 509 14.45 -43.75 -13.93
CA ASP A 509 15.02 -44.61 -14.96
C ASP A 509 14.14 -45.81 -15.30
N ALA A 510 12.99 -45.96 -14.67
CA ALA A 510 12.05 -47.08 -14.75
C ALA A 510 12.72 -48.46 -14.47
N ASN A 511 13.89 -48.48 -13.83
CA ASN A 511 14.57 -49.71 -13.47
C ASN A 511 13.91 -50.46 -12.31
N HIS A 512 13.13 -49.71 -11.48
CA HIS A 512 12.38 -50.23 -10.36
C HIS A 512 10.93 -49.76 -10.50
N THR A 513 10.00 -50.74 -10.60
CA THR A 513 8.57 -50.45 -10.76
C THR A 513 7.70 -51.36 -9.90
N ILE A 514 6.59 -50.80 -9.40
CA ILE A 514 5.45 -51.54 -8.89
C ILE A 514 4.26 -51.10 -9.74
N GLU A 515 3.63 -52.07 -10.41
CA GLU A 515 2.54 -51.81 -11.35
C GLU A 515 1.37 -52.74 -11.08
N ILE A 516 0.18 -52.17 -10.95
CA ILE A 516 -1.09 -52.90 -10.88
C ILE A 516 -1.79 -52.65 -12.20
N ASP A 517 -1.81 -53.63 -13.08
CA ASP A 517 -2.43 -53.56 -14.41
C ASP A 517 -3.78 -54.28 -14.37
N GLN A 518 -4.86 -53.54 -14.31
CA GLN A 518 -6.21 -54.04 -14.30
C GLN A 518 -6.62 -54.60 -15.68
N ALA A 519 -6.11 -54.00 -16.77
CA ALA A 519 -6.48 -54.44 -18.12
C ALA A 519 -5.98 -55.86 -18.40
N ASN A 520 -4.79 -56.20 -17.92
CA ASN A 520 -4.16 -57.51 -18.07
C ASN A 520 -4.30 -58.39 -16.82
N ASN A 521 -4.96 -57.92 -15.79
CA ASN A 521 -5.16 -58.60 -14.50
C ASN A 521 -3.85 -59.10 -13.86
N VAL A 522 -2.80 -58.24 -13.85
CA VAL A 522 -1.44 -58.54 -13.36
C VAL A 522 -0.94 -57.50 -12.38
N ILE A 523 -0.28 -57.97 -11.33
CA ILE A 523 0.56 -57.09 -10.45
C ILE A 523 2.02 -57.45 -10.70
N THR A 524 2.81 -56.46 -11.09
CA THR A 524 4.23 -56.64 -11.40
C THR A 524 5.09 -55.85 -10.43
N ILE A 525 6.06 -56.49 -9.78
CA ILE A 525 7.17 -55.88 -9.05
C ILE A 525 8.45 -56.15 -9.82
N ARG A 526 9.06 -55.14 -10.37
CA ARG A 526 10.25 -55.24 -11.20
C ARG A 526 11.40 -54.44 -10.61
N SER A 527 12.59 -55.07 -10.55
CA SER A 527 13.85 -54.40 -10.16
C SER A 527 15.00 -54.94 -11.01
N ARG A 528 15.87 -54.04 -11.52
CA ARG A 528 17.15 -54.41 -12.10
C ARG A 528 18.19 -54.82 -11.03
N GLY A 529 17.94 -54.45 -9.79
CA GLY A 529 18.76 -54.83 -8.64
C GLY A 529 18.11 -55.95 -7.82
N ARG A 530 18.27 -55.89 -6.53
CA ARG A 530 17.76 -56.85 -5.57
C ARG A 530 16.35 -56.49 -5.14
N VAL A 531 15.43 -57.47 -5.04
CA VAL A 531 14.16 -57.36 -4.35
C VAL A 531 14.28 -58.05 -2.99
N VAL A 532 13.89 -57.39 -1.91
CA VAL A 532 13.87 -57.93 -0.55
C VAL A 532 12.40 -57.94 -0.07
N LEU A 533 11.92 -59.11 0.27
CA LEU A 533 10.62 -59.28 0.97
C LEU A 533 10.93 -59.72 2.41
N ALA A 534 10.68 -58.90 3.39
CA ALA A 534 10.94 -59.16 4.79
C ALA A 534 9.66 -58.94 5.61
N GLY A 535 9.33 -59.86 6.50
CA GLY A 535 8.20 -59.76 7.39
C GLY A 535 8.56 -60.32 8.77
N ASP A 536 8.48 -59.53 9.83
CA ASP A 536 8.83 -59.94 11.19
C ASP A 536 7.96 -61.07 11.74
N GLN A 537 6.75 -61.22 11.23
CA GLN A 537 5.79 -62.24 11.65
C GLN A 537 5.61 -63.36 10.61
N GLY A 538 6.22 -63.26 9.45
CA GLY A 538 6.17 -64.27 8.37
C GLY A 538 5.83 -63.68 7.00
N ILE A 539 6.02 -64.46 5.96
CA ILE A 539 5.64 -64.18 4.59
C ILE A 539 4.82 -65.37 4.09
N SER A 540 3.61 -65.17 3.57
CA SER A 540 2.80 -66.19 2.92
C SER A 540 2.69 -65.89 1.44
N ILE A 541 2.89 -66.91 0.58
CA ILE A 541 2.72 -66.82 -0.86
C ILE A 541 1.77 -67.94 -1.27
N GLU A 542 0.55 -67.61 -1.70
CA GLU A 542 -0.49 -68.54 -2.05
C GLU A 542 -1.03 -68.31 -3.46
N ALA A 543 -1.29 -69.38 -4.22
CA ALA A 543 -1.99 -69.35 -5.50
C ALA A 543 -3.14 -70.34 -5.47
N SER A 544 -4.39 -69.79 -5.45
CA SER A 544 -5.60 -70.65 -5.31
C SER A 544 -6.00 -71.40 -6.60
N GLY A 545 -5.53 -70.97 -7.77
CA GLY A 545 -5.94 -71.51 -9.06
C GLY A 545 -4.82 -71.72 -10.07
N GLY A 546 -3.54 -71.59 -9.65
CA GLY A 546 -2.39 -71.70 -10.53
C GLY A 546 -1.11 -72.06 -9.79
N PRO A 547 0.00 -72.26 -10.48
CA PRO A 547 1.26 -72.59 -9.87
C PRO A 547 1.93 -71.35 -9.19
N VAL A 548 2.70 -71.58 -8.14
CA VAL A 548 3.73 -70.67 -7.65
C VAL A 548 5.05 -71.05 -8.30
N GLU A 549 5.59 -70.19 -9.17
CA GLU A 549 6.87 -70.45 -9.83
C GLU A 549 7.99 -69.61 -9.20
N ILE A 550 9.10 -70.24 -8.80
CA ILE A 550 10.31 -69.58 -8.34
C ILE A 550 11.45 -70.00 -9.27
N LYS A 551 12.00 -69.02 -10.04
CA LYS A 551 13.05 -69.25 -11.02
C LYS A 551 14.29 -68.39 -10.70
N GLY A 552 15.46 -68.97 -10.74
CA GLY A 552 16.73 -68.30 -10.54
C GLY A 552 17.91 -69.19 -10.93
N THR A 553 19.14 -68.62 -11.00
CA THR A 553 20.34 -69.39 -11.21
C THR A 553 20.69 -70.26 -9.99
N ALA A 554 20.19 -69.89 -8.82
CA ALA A 554 20.19 -70.66 -7.59
C ALA A 554 18.97 -70.26 -6.74
N VAL A 555 18.38 -71.20 -6.05
CA VAL A 555 17.32 -70.97 -5.04
C VAL A 555 17.82 -71.59 -3.73
N THR A 556 17.99 -70.78 -2.71
CA THR A 556 18.40 -71.22 -1.37
C THR A 556 17.21 -71.03 -0.42
N ILE A 557 16.82 -72.11 0.29
CA ILE A 557 15.82 -72.06 1.36
C ILE A 557 16.55 -72.44 2.66
N ASP A 558 16.65 -71.46 3.56
CA ASP A 558 17.31 -71.65 4.83
C ASP A 558 16.31 -71.34 5.97
N ALA A 559 16.10 -72.30 6.84
CA ALA A 559 15.20 -72.18 7.98
C ALA A 559 15.91 -71.73 9.28
N GLY A 560 17.21 -71.40 9.24
CA GLY A 560 17.93 -70.89 10.40
C GLY A 560 17.88 -71.79 11.65
N GLY A 561 17.76 -73.09 11.52
CA GLY A 561 17.56 -74.04 12.61
C GLY A 561 16.11 -74.49 12.81
N GLY A 562 15.18 -73.96 12.04
CA GLY A 562 13.76 -74.41 11.97
C GLY A 562 13.55 -75.56 10.96
N THR A 563 12.33 -75.79 10.56
CA THR A 563 11.97 -76.88 9.64
C THR A 563 11.56 -76.34 8.26
N VAL A 564 12.14 -76.92 7.19
CA VAL A 564 11.65 -76.76 5.84
C VAL A 564 10.71 -77.97 5.54
N ALA A 565 9.39 -77.71 5.40
CA ALA A 565 8.43 -78.73 5.07
C ALA A 565 7.95 -78.56 3.62
N VAL A 566 8.16 -79.56 2.79
CA VAL A 566 7.58 -79.65 1.42
C VAL A 566 6.53 -80.68 1.40
N LYS A 567 5.28 -80.27 1.06
CA LYS A 567 4.11 -81.17 1.01
C LYS A 567 3.46 -81.14 -0.38
N GLY A 568 3.18 -82.23 -0.97
CA GLY A 568 2.50 -82.34 -2.27
C GLY A 568 2.16 -83.81 -2.61
N SER A 569 1.27 -84.03 -3.59
CA SER A 569 0.96 -85.40 -4.10
C SER A 569 2.16 -86.00 -4.86
N SER A 570 3.07 -85.15 -5.34
CA SER A 570 4.33 -85.57 -5.96
C SER A 570 5.41 -84.46 -5.69
N VAL A 571 6.63 -84.85 -5.32
CA VAL A 571 7.79 -83.98 -5.18
C VAL A 571 8.83 -84.52 -6.13
N GLN A 572 9.21 -83.72 -7.16
CA GLN A 572 10.27 -84.06 -8.09
C GLN A 572 11.51 -83.20 -7.73
N ILE A 573 12.65 -83.88 -7.48
CA ILE A 573 13.94 -83.28 -7.27
C ILE A 573 14.84 -83.79 -8.40
N GLY A 574 15.16 -82.90 -9.37
CA GLY A 574 15.96 -83.22 -10.54
C GLY A 574 17.43 -82.92 -10.34
#